data_f57ec8879cd2ea19883b33a806cef262
#
_entry.id   f57ec8879cd2ea19883b33a806cef262
#
_cell.length_a   1.000
_cell.length_b   1.000
_cell.length_c   1.000
_cell.angle_alpha   90.00
_cell.angle_beta   90.00
_cell.angle_gamma   90.00
#
_symmetry.space_group_name_H-M   'P 1'
#
loop_
_entity.id
_entity.type
_entity.pdbx_description
1 polymer ?
#
loop_
_entity_poly.entity_id
_entity_poly.type
_entity_poly.pdbx_seq_one_letter_code
_entity_poly.pdbx_strand_id
1 'polypeptide(L)'
;DDAKVASDANIPALYLINKKGETRPMVDLQGKYYVEDELDANFVKVCLNKEAYAKHAGDYVKNSYDPKFNPDGVWDKKASEKAEDLNVIICMEMKQDGTAFKIEKHVHNYPHCWRTDKPILYYPLDSWFINDTAKKERMVELNKTIRWQPESTGTGRFGNWLENLNDWNLSRSRFWGTPLPIWRDDKRN
;
A
#
# COMPACT_ATOMS: atom_id res chain seq x y z
N ASP A 1 0.99 7.22 3.80
CA ASP A 1 0.77 8.63 4.17
C ASP A 1 -0.56 9.13 3.59
N ASP A 2 -0.82 9.02 2.28
CA ASP A 2 -2.04 9.53 1.64
C ASP A 2 -3.32 8.92 2.22
N ALA A 3 -3.35 7.60 2.46
CA ALA A 3 -4.50 6.92 3.07
C ALA A 3 -4.81 7.46 4.48
N LYS A 4 -3.78 7.81 5.27
CA LYS A 4 -3.97 8.41 6.59
C LYS A 4 -4.53 9.82 6.47
N VAL A 5 -3.97 10.63 5.59
CA VAL A 5 -4.44 12.01 5.34
C VAL A 5 -5.90 12.01 4.86
N ALA A 6 -6.23 11.11 3.93
CA ALA A 6 -7.61 10.95 3.45
C ALA A 6 -8.56 10.52 4.58
N SER A 7 -8.14 9.55 5.40
CA SER A 7 -8.93 9.10 6.56
C SER A 7 -9.13 10.20 7.59
N ASP A 8 -8.08 10.96 7.93
CA ASP A 8 -8.14 12.08 8.87
C ASP A 8 -9.05 13.21 8.35
N ALA A 9 -9.13 13.37 7.02
CA ALA A 9 -10.00 14.33 6.35
C ALA A 9 -11.41 13.77 6.03
N ASN A 10 -11.76 12.56 6.46
CA ASN A 10 -13.00 11.85 6.14
C ASN A 10 -13.29 11.72 4.64
N ILE A 11 -12.23 11.59 3.83
CA ILE A 11 -12.36 11.31 2.40
C ILE A 11 -12.47 9.80 2.22
N PRO A 12 -13.57 9.30 1.61
CA PRO A 12 -13.74 7.87 1.42
C PRO A 12 -12.70 7.30 0.44
N ALA A 13 -12.18 6.13 0.74
CA ALA A 13 -11.30 5.41 -0.18
C ALA A 13 -12.11 4.83 -1.35
N LEU A 14 -11.51 4.83 -2.54
CA LEU A 14 -12.09 4.18 -3.72
C LEU A 14 -11.69 2.70 -3.73
N TYR A 15 -12.71 1.83 -3.79
CA TYR A 15 -12.54 0.40 -3.88
C TYR A 15 -13.31 -0.18 -5.06
N LEU A 16 -12.80 -1.29 -5.58
CA LEU A 16 -13.54 -2.16 -6.48
C LEU A 16 -14.18 -3.30 -5.67
N ILE A 17 -15.22 -3.92 -6.23
CA ILE A 17 -15.83 -5.15 -5.68
C ILE A 17 -15.55 -6.28 -6.66
N ASN A 18 -14.89 -7.35 -6.18
CA ASN A 18 -14.62 -8.52 -6.98
C ASN A 18 -15.84 -9.47 -7.07
N LYS A 19 -15.75 -10.50 -7.90
CA LYS A 19 -16.82 -11.52 -8.07
C LYS A 19 -17.23 -12.23 -6.78
N LYS A 20 -16.40 -12.20 -5.74
CA LYS A 20 -16.72 -12.79 -4.42
C LYS A 20 -17.45 -11.80 -3.49
N GLY A 21 -17.71 -10.58 -3.94
CA GLY A 21 -18.30 -9.54 -3.13
C GLY A 21 -17.33 -8.88 -2.14
N GLU A 22 -16.03 -9.09 -2.31
CA GLU A 22 -14.99 -8.52 -1.45
C GLU A 22 -14.53 -7.18 -2.03
N THR A 23 -14.31 -6.21 -1.14
CA THR A 23 -13.67 -4.94 -1.52
C THR A 23 -12.20 -5.15 -1.83
N ARG A 24 -11.74 -4.52 -2.91
CA ARG A 24 -10.36 -4.60 -3.39
C ARG A 24 -9.84 -3.22 -3.76
N PRO A 25 -8.54 -2.97 -3.63
CA PRO A 25 -7.91 -1.81 -4.25
C PRO A 25 -8.10 -1.82 -5.77
N MET A 26 -7.73 -0.73 -6.44
CA MET A 26 -7.86 -0.60 -7.90
C MET A 26 -6.97 -1.59 -8.67
N VAL A 27 -5.94 -2.13 -8.04
CA VAL A 27 -4.98 -3.05 -8.64
C VAL A 27 -4.84 -4.33 -7.83
N ASP A 28 -4.36 -5.38 -8.45
CA ASP A 28 -4.04 -6.66 -7.83
C ASP A 28 -2.64 -6.63 -7.13
N LEU A 29 -2.23 -7.76 -6.57
CA LEU A 29 -0.93 -7.89 -5.91
C LEU A 29 0.27 -7.79 -6.86
N GLN A 30 0.06 -7.89 -8.16
CA GLN A 30 1.07 -7.70 -9.19
C GLN A 30 1.15 -6.22 -9.64
N GLY A 31 0.28 -5.36 -9.14
CA GLY A 31 0.19 -3.97 -9.55
C GLY A 31 -0.49 -3.77 -10.89
N LYS A 32 -1.34 -4.71 -11.29
CA LYS A 32 -2.14 -4.68 -12.53
C LYS A 32 -3.56 -4.26 -12.21
N TYR A 33 -4.13 -3.36 -12.98
CA TYR A 33 -5.55 -3.01 -12.88
C TYR A 33 -6.43 -4.23 -13.19
N TYR A 34 -7.47 -4.43 -12.37
CA TYR A 34 -8.46 -5.48 -12.62
C TYR A 34 -9.13 -5.27 -13.97
N VAL A 35 -9.41 -6.36 -14.68
CA VAL A 35 -10.27 -6.30 -15.86
C VAL A 35 -11.75 -6.43 -15.45
N GLU A 36 -12.67 -5.94 -16.31
CA GLU A 36 -14.11 -5.93 -16.00
C GLU A 36 -14.62 -7.33 -15.56
N ASP A 37 -14.14 -8.39 -16.23
CA ASP A 37 -14.52 -9.77 -15.95
C ASP A 37 -14.11 -10.27 -14.55
N GLU A 38 -13.25 -9.60 -13.84
CA GLU A 38 -12.82 -9.96 -12.49
C GLU A 38 -13.69 -9.28 -11.42
N LEU A 39 -14.55 -8.34 -11.82
CA LEU A 39 -15.37 -7.53 -10.95
C LEU A 39 -16.78 -8.08 -10.78
N ASP A 40 -17.47 -7.64 -9.73
CA ASP A 40 -18.87 -7.94 -9.49
C ASP A 40 -19.77 -7.28 -10.55
N ALA A 41 -20.70 -8.03 -11.11
CA ALA A 41 -21.53 -7.57 -12.23
C ALA A 41 -22.45 -6.39 -11.85
N ASN A 42 -22.96 -6.36 -10.60
CA ASN A 42 -23.81 -5.25 -10.14
C ASN A 42 -22.98 -4.00 -9.88
N PHE A 43 -21.80 -4.16 -9.29
CA PHE A 43 -20.83 -3.08 -9.13
C PHE A 43 -20.47 -2.45 -10.48
N VAL A 44 -20.13 -3.27 -11.47
CA VAL A 44 -19.80 -2.83 -12.83
C VAL A 44 -20.95 -2.04 -13.45
N LYS A 45 -22.18 -2.52 -13.28
CA LYS A 45 -23.37 -1.87 -13.84
C LYS A 45 -23.68 -0.52 -13.20
N VAL A 46 -23.48 -0.39 -11.88
CA VAL A 46 -23.94 0.77 -11.10
C VAL A 46 -22.83 1.80 -10.91
N CYS A 47 -21.61 1.34 -10.68
CA CYS A 47 -20.51 2.19 -10.21
C CYS A 47 -19.43 2.44 -11.24
N LEU A 48 -19.29 1.60 -12.27
CA LEU A 48 -18.16 1.67 -13.19
C LEU A 48 -18.51 2.46 -14.45
N ASN A 49 -17.71 3.48 -14.75
CA ASN A 49 -17.69 4.05 -16.10
C ASN A 49 -16.87 3.13 -17.01
N LYS A 50 -17.57 2.22 -17.71
CA LYS A 50 -16.94 1.18 -18.52
C LYS A 50 -16.02 1.72 -19.60
N GLU A 51 -16.42 2.79 -20.28
CA GLU A 51 -15.62 3.38 -21.37
C GLU A 51 -14.30 3.94 -20.86
N ALA A 52 -14.35 4.71 -19.77
CA ALA A 52 -13.15 5.27 -19.15
C ALA A 52 -12.27 4.17 -18.53
N TYR A 53 -12.89 3.18 -17.86
CA TYR A 53 -12.16 2.10 -17.21
C TYR A 53 -11.46 1.17 -18.20
N ALA A 54 -12.10 0.88 -19.34
CA ALA A 54 -11.56 -0.01 -20.38
C ALA A 54 -10.23 0.48 -20.98
N LYS A 55 -9.94 1.78 -20.90
CA LYS A 55 -8.68 2.33 -21.41
C LYS A 55 -7.46 1.73 -20.72
N HIS A 56 -7.56 1.46 -19.43
CA HIS A 56 -6.45 1.01 -18.59
C HIS A 56 -6.69 -0.33 -17.88
N ALA A 57 -7.82 -0.98 -18.15
CA ALA A 57 -8.10 -2.30 -17.59
C ALA A 57 -7.03 -3.30 -18.02
N GLY A 58 -6.35 -3.91 -17.06
CA GLY A 58 -5.26 -4.85 -17.30
C GLY A 58 -3.87 -4.22 -17.46
N ASP A 59 -3.75 -2.90 -17.45
CA ASP A 59 -2.44 -2.21 -17.46
C ASP A 59 -1.74 -2.31 -16.09
N TYR A 60 -0.41 -2.26 -16.10
CA TYR A 60 0.40 -2.22 -14.90
C TYR A 60 0.69 -0.78 -14.47
N VAL A 61 0.54 -0.50 -13.17
CA VAL A 61 0.82 0.84 -12.61
C VAL A 61 2.27 1.29 -12.75
N LYS A 62 3.17 0.35 -12.99
CA LYS A 62 4.60 0.62 -13.29
C LYS A 62 5.12 -0.37 -14.29
N ASN A 63 5.91 0.10 -15.23
CA ASN A 63 6.56 -0.74 -16.23
C ASN A 63 7.40 -1.87 -15.62
N SER A 64 8.02 -1.63 -14.46
CA SER A 64 8.83 -2.63 -13.75
C SER A 64 8.04 -3.85 -13.27
N TYR A 65 6.71 -3.78 -13.22
CA TYR A 65 5.84 -4.90 -12.83
C TYR A 65 5.33 -5.69 -14.04
N ASP A 66 5.30 -5.08 -15.21
CA ASP A 66 4.83 -5.71 -16.44
C ASP A 66 5.78 -6.86 -16.86
N PRO A 67 5.26 -8.09 -17.09
CA PRO A 67 6.05 -9.21 -17.55
C PRO A 67 6.89 -8.95 -18.80
N LYS A 68 6.43 -8.06 -19.70
CA LYS A 68 7.18 -7.71 -20.91
C LYS A 68 8.56 -7.09 -20.64
N PHE A 69 8.75 -6.47 -19.45
CA PHE A 69 10.03 -5.93 -19.01
C PHE A 69 10.74 -6.85 -18.00
N ASN A 70 10.27 -8.08 -17.85
CA ASN A 70 10.82 -9.06 -16.92
C ASN A 70 11.08 -10.40 -17.62
N PRO A 71 11.85 -10.44 -18.71
CA PRO A 71 12.19 -11.69 -19.37
C PRO A 71 12.90 -12.61 -18.39
N ASP A 72 12.48 -13.88 -18.37
CA ASP A 72 13.01 -14.92 -17.48
C ASP A 72 13.01 -14.53 -15.98
N GLY A 73 12.09 -13.65 -15.59
CA GLY A 73 11.97 -13.15 -14.21
C GLY A 73 13.00 -12.09 -13.82
N VAL A 74 13.87 -11.67 -14.73
CA VAL A 74 14.87 -10.62 -14.52
C VAL A 74 14.34 -9.29 -15.05
N TRP A 75 14.41 -8.25 -14.23
CA TRP A 75 13.95 -6.93 -14.64
C TRP A 75 14.91 -6.25 -15.61
N ASP A 76 14.43 -5.97 -16.83
CA ASP A 76 15.11 -5.09 -17.78
C ASP A 76 14.82 -3.63 -17.44
N LYS A 77 15.62 -3.07 -16.53
CA LYS A 77 15.50 -1.69 -16.06
C LYS A 77 15.57 -0.68 -17.21
N LYS A 78 16.51 -0.90 -18.16
CA LYS A 78 16.73 0.04 -19.28
C LYS A 78 15.52 0.08 -20.22
N ALA A 79 14.96 -1.08 -20.54
CA ALA A 79 13.79 -1.15 -21.39
C ALA A 79 12.55 -0.52 -20.70
N SER A 80 12.36 -0.81 -19.41
CA SER A 80 11.23 -0.28 -18.63
C SER A 80 11.28 1.23 -18.42
N GLU A 81 12.48 1.80 -18.21
CA GLU A 81 12.66 3.25 -18.05
C GLU A 81 12.54 4.02 -19.39
N LYS A 82 12.77 3.34 -20.51
CA LYS A 82 12.68 3.92 -21.84
C LYS A 82 11.26 3.91 -22.41
N ALA A 83 10.44 3.01 -21.91
CA ALA A 83 9.05 2.89 -22.31
C ALA A 83 8.19 3.98 -21.65
N GLU A 84 7.11 4.34 -22.32
CA GLU A 84 6.14 5.28 -21.77
C GLU A 84 5.51 4.71 -20.50
N ASP A 85 5.51 5.50 -19.43
CA ASP A 85 4.95 5.12 -18.14
C ASP A 85 3.46 5.47 -18.07
N LEU A 86 2.66 4.59 -17.45
CA LEU A 86 1.21 4.78 -17.33
C LEU A 86 0.83 6.12 -16.70
N ASN A 87 1.62 6.62 -15.73
CA ASN A 87 1.35 7.93 -15.13
C ASN A 87 1.47 9.06 -16.15
N VAL A 88 2.41 8.96 -17.08
CA VAL A 88 2.55 9.95 -18.17
C VAL A 88 1.36 9.85 -19.10
N ILE A 89 0.93 8.65 -19.47
CA ILE A 89 -0.23 8.41 -20.33
C ILE A 89 -1.48 9.04 -19.70
N ILE A 90 -1.77 8.73 -18.43
CA ILE A 90 -2.92 9.30 -17.71
C ILE A 90 -2.84 10.83 -17.64
N CYS A 91 -1.66 11.38 -17.34
CA CYS A 91 -1.48 12.83 -17.31
C CYS A 91 -1.77 13.49 -18.68
N MET A 92 -1.37 12.84 -19.75
CA MET A 92 -1.63 13.36 -21.11
C MET A 92 -3.11 13.27 -21.49
N GLU A 93 -3.78 12.17 -21.13
CA GLU A 93 -5.23 12.03 -21.32
C GLU A 93 -6.00 13.09 -20.54
N MET A 94 -5.71 13.26 -19.24
CA MET A 94 -6.35 14.30 -18.43
C MET A 94 -6.11 15.71 -18.99
N LYS A 95 -4.95 15.95 -19.61
CA LYS A 95 -4.67 17.22 -20.27
C LYS A 95 -5.51 17.39 -21.54
N GLN A 96 -5.67 16.34 -22.34
CA GLN A 96 -6.50 16.36 -23.55
C GLN A 96 -7.98 16.56 -23.23
N ASP A 97 -8.44 15.90 -22.16
CA ASP A 97 -9.83 16.00 -21.70
C ASP A 97 -10.12 17.31 -20.92
N GLY A 98 -9.10 18.13 -20.68
CA GLY A 98 -9.23 19.40 -19.95
C GLY A 98 -9.52 19.22 -18.44
N THR A 99 -9.31 18.02 -17.89
CA THR A 99 -9.55 17.70 -16.47
C THR A 99 -8.33 17.91 -15.58
N ALA A 100 -7.14 18.02 -16.15
CA ALA A 100 -5.91 18.27 -15.41
C ALA A 100 -5.82 19.74 -15.00
N PHE A 101 -5.84 20.01 -13.68
CA PHE A 101 -5.59 21.35 -13.14
C PHE A 101 -4.14 21.79 -13.36
N LYS A 102 -3.18 20.91 -13.07
CA LYS A 102 -1.73 21.15 -13.20
C LYS A 102 -0.99 19.82 -13.32
N ILE A 103 0.02 19.79 -14.18
CA ILE A 103 0.93 18.65 -14.32
C ILE A 103 2.34 19.15 -14.05
N GLU A 104 3.00 18.56 -13.05
CA GLU A 104 4.38 18.89 -12.69
C GLU A 104 5.22 17.62 -12.54
N LYS A 105 6.47 17.70 -12.96
CA LYS A 105 7.45 16.66 -12.69
C LYS A 105 8.06 16.91 -11.31
N HIS A 106 7.82 15.99 -10.37
CA HIS A 106 8.42 16.03 -9.04
C HIS A 106 9.44 14.90 -8.90
N VAL A 107 10.68 15.27 -8.56
CA VAL A 107 11.76 14.30 -8.31
C VAL A 107 11.86 14.06 -6.82
N HIS A 108 11.69 12.81 -6.41
CA HIS A 108 11.78 12.40 -5.01
C HIS A 108 12.38 10.99 -4.89
N ASN A 109 12.83 10.65 -3.70
CA ASN A 109 13.28 9.30 -3.40
C ASN A 109 12.06 8.37 -3.34
N TYR A 110 12.15 7.23 -4.02
CA TYR A 110 11.13 6.19 -3.97
C TYR A 110 11.74 4.89 -3.44
N PRO A 111 11.08 4.20 -2.49
CA PRO A 111 11.63 2.98 -1.92
C PRO A 111 11.65 1.84 -2.93
N HIS A 112 12.75 1.13 -2.97
CA HIS A 112 12.97 -0.02 -3.82
C HIS A 112 13.18 -1.30 -3.01
N CYS A 113 12.80 -2.44 -3.56
CA CYS A 113 13.06 -3.73 -2.96
C CYS A 113 14.57 -4.02 -3.01
N TRP A 114 15.19 -4.23 -1.86
CA TRP A 114 16.63 -4.48 -1.77
C TRP A 114 17.13 -5.76 -2.48
N ARG A 115 16.21 -6.67 -2.84
CA ARG A 115 16.57 -7.91 -3.56
C ARG A 115 16.46 -7.78 -5.07
N THR A 116 15.43 -7.08 -5.55
CA THR A 116 15.09 -7.02 -6.98
C THR A 116 15.35 -5.66 -7.59
N ASP A 117 15.72 -4.67 -6.77
CA ASP A 117 15.86 -3.25 -7.15
C ASP A 117 14.59 -2.64 -7.81
N LYS A 118 13.47 -3.35 -7.79
CA LYS A 118 12.21 -2.83 -8.30
C LYS A 118 11.57 -1.87 -7.30
N PRO A 119 10.87 -0.83 -7.79
CA PRO A 119 10.06 0.02 -6.91
C PRO A 119 9.02 -0.82 -6.18
N ILE A 120 8.77 -0.53 -4.90
CA ILE A 120 7.75 -1.24 -4.13
C ILE A 120 6.36 -0.68 -4.43
N LEU A 121 5.34 -1.54 -4.26
CA LEU A 121 3.94 -1.15 -4.28
C LEU A 121 3.44 -1.03 -2.85
N TYR A 122 2.90 0.14 -2.48
CA TYR A 122 2.16 0.30 -1.24
C TYR A 122 0.78 -0.32 -1.43
N TYR A 123 0.54 -1.42 -0.75
CA TYR A 123 -0.68 -2.21 -0.91
C TYR A 123 -1.27 -2.55 0.46
N PRO A 124 -2.59 -2.39 0.67
CA PRO A 124 -3.24 -2.79 1.93
C PRO A 124 -3.27 -4.31 2.03
N LEU A 125 -2.71 -4.84 3.10
CA LEU A 125 -2.70 -6.26 3.41
C LEU A 125 -3.29 -6.48 4.80
N ASP A 126 -4.16 -7.47 4.93
CA ASP A 126 -4.63 -7.92 6.24
C ASP A 126 -3.44 -8.41 7.06
N SER A 127 -3.31 -7.88 8.25
CA SER A 127 -2.16 -8.14 9.12
C SER A 127 -2.59 -8.28 10.57
N TRP A 128 -1.82 -9.06 11.33
CA TRP A 128 -1.99 -9.16 12.77
C TRP A 128 -1.17 -8.07 13.45
N PHE A 129 -1.84 -7.35 14.36
CA PHE A 129 -1.22 -6.31 15.16
C PHE A 129 -1.40 -6.59 16.65
N ILE A 130 -0.38 -6.25 17.44
CA ILE A 130 -0.56 -6.05 18.88
C ILE A 130 -0.96 -4.59 19.08
N ASN A 131 -2.08 -4.36 19.76
CA ASN A 131 -2.59 -3.01 20.03
C ASN A 131 -1.80 -2.37 21.20
N ASP A 132 -0.55 -2.03 20.93
CA ASP A 132 0.36 -1.42 21.91
C ASP A 132 -0.08 -0.01 22.25
N THR A 133 -0.68 0.70 21.31
CA THR A 133 -1.14 2.09 21.50
C THR A 133 -2.19 2.21 22.60
N ALA A 134 -2.99 1.16 22.84
CA ALA A 134 -3.97 1.12 23.92
C ALA A 134 -3.37 1.24 25.34
N LYS A 135 -2.07 0.97 25.48
CA LYS A 135 -1.34 1.05 26.76
C LYS A 135 -0.21 2.08 26.75
N LYS A 136 -0.06 2.84 25.68
CA LYS A 136 1.02 3.79 25.45
C LYS A 136 1.21 4.77 26.61
N GLU A 137 0.14 5.45 27.01
CA GLU A 137 0.21 6.44 28.10
C GLU A 137 0.70 5.80 29.41
N ARG A 138 0.17 4.62 29.72
CA ARG A 138 0.58 3.89 30.91
C ARG A 138 2.04 3.45 30.87
N MET A 139 2.54 3.03 29.71
CA MET A 139 3.95 2.67 29.53
C MET A 139 4.87 3.89 29.67
N VAL A 140 4.47 5.05 29.15
CA VAL A 140 5.22 6.32 29.35
C VAL A 140 5.29 6.71 30.83
N GLU A 141 4.16 6.59 31.58
CA GLU A 141 4.16 6.83 33.00
C GLU A 141 5.11 5.89 33.77
N LEU A 142 5.01 4.57 33.50
CA LEU A 142 5.85 3.59 34.13
C LEU A 142 7.34 3.78 33.79
N ASN A 143 7.66 4.18 32.59
CA ASN A 143 9.05 4.50 32.20
C ASN A 143 9.67 5.56 33.11
N LYS A 144 8.88 6.55 33.54
CA LYS A 144 9.36 7.62 34.45
C LYS A 144 9.68 7.13 35.87
N THR A 145 9.16 5.94 36.28
CA THR A 145 9.41 5.34 37.59
C THR A 145 10.68 4.49 37.62
N ILE A 146 11.27 4.18 36.47
CA ILE A 146 12.46 3.34 36.34
C ILE A 146 13.71 4.20 36.58
N ARG A 147 14.61 3.70 37.45
CA ARG A 147 15.93 4.31 37.63
C ARG A 147 16.88 3.86 36.50
N TRP A 148 16.89 4.60 35.42
CA TRP A 148 17.76 4.33 34.30
C TRP A 148 19.22 4.70 34.58
N GLN A 149 20.16 3.86 34.09
CA GLN A 149 21.58 4.14 34.09
C GLN A 149 22.21 3.84 32.72
N PRO A 150 22.59 4.84 31.93
CA PRO A 150 22.43 6.27 32.20
C PRO A 150 20.96 6.74 32.11
N GLU A 151 20.62 7.82 32.77
CA GLU A 151 19.29 8.41 32.78
C GLU A 151 18.79 8.77 31.38
N SER A 152 19.69 9.16 30.50
CA SER A 152 19.42 9.49 29.10
C SER A 152 18.82 8.33 28.29
N THR A 153 18.94 7.09 28.76
CA THR A 153 18.26 5.93 28.11
C THR A 153 16.75 6.07 28.24
N GLY A 154 16.27 6.37 29.45
CA GLY A 154 14.83 6.49 29.73
C GLY A 154 14.20 7.78 29.21
N THR A 155 14.90 8.90 29.32
CA THR A 155 14.40 10.21 28.86
C THR A 155 14.69 10.49 27.38
N GLY A 156 15.66 9.80 26.79
CA GLY A 156 16.05 9.93 25.39
C GLY A 156 15.45 8.84 24.50
N ARG A 157 16.29 7.93 24.01
CA ARG A 157 15.91 6.99 22.98
C ARG A 157 14.69 6.14 23.31
N PHE A 158 14.62 5.55 24.51
CA PHE A 158 13.52 4.69 24.89
C PHE A 158 12.24 5.49 25.20
N GLY A 159 12.36 6.61 25.92
CA GLY A 159 11.22 7.50 26.17
C GLY A 159 10.60 8.03 24.88
N ASN A 160 11.42 8.54 23.96
CA ASN A 160 10.97 9.00 22.66
C ASN A 160 10.32 7.87 21.84
N TRP A 161 10.83 6.64 21.92
CA TRP A 161 10.23 5.50 21.26
C TRP A 161 8.84 5.18 21.83
N LEU A 162 8.66 5.21 23.16
CA LEU A 162 7.37 5.01 23.81
C LEU A 162 6.37 6.11 23.45
N GLU A 163 6.80 7.37 23.43
CA GLU A 163 5.95 8.51 23.08
C GLU A 163 5.47 8.47 21.61
N ASN A 164 6.25 7.85 20.74
CA ASN A 164 5.92 7.66 19.33
C ASN A 164 5.49 6.23 19.00
N LEU A 165 5.07 5.45 20.01
CA LEU A 165 4.68 4.06 19.84
C LEU A 165 3.50 3.92 18.88
N ASN A 166 3.62 2.97 17.96
CA ASN A 166 2.57 2.51 17.07
C ASN A 166 2.28 1.03 17.35
N ASP A 167 1.11 0.57 16.93
CA ASP A 167 0.76 -0.84 17.03
C ASP A 167 1.78 -1.73 16.31
N TRP A 168 2.13 -2.84 16.94
CA TRP A 168 3.18 -3.71 16.43
C TRP A 168 2.65 -4.70 15.40
N ASN A 169 3.02 -4.52 14.12
CA ASN A 169 2.71 -5.45 13.05
C ASN A 169 3.55 -6.73 13.17
N LEU A 170 2.88 -7.86 13.40
CA LEU A 170 3.51 -9.18 13.51
C LEU A 170 3.57 -9.92 12.16
N SER A 171 2.73 -9.58 11.21
CA SER A 171 2.61 -10.31 9.95
C SER A 171 3.83 -10.14 9.06
N ARG A 172 4.25 -11.23 8.45
CA ARG A 172 5.30 -11.27 7.43
C ARG A 172 4.92 -12.26 6.34
N SER A 173 4.83 -11.79 5.09
CA SER A 173 4.52 -12.63 3.94
C SER A 173 5.82 -13.24 3.37
N ARG A 174 6.32 -14.29 4.04
CA ARG A 174 7.54 -15.00 3.64
C ARG A 174 7.36 -16.51 3.75
N PHE A 175 7.90 -17.26 2.82
CA PHE A 175 7.85 -18.72 2.83
C PHE A 175 8.65 -19.34 3.98
N TRP A 176 9.71 -18.67 4.44
CA TRP A 176 10.54 -19.12 5.54
C TRP A 176 10.36 -18.19 6.75
N GLY A 177 9.74 -18.70 7.78
CA GLY A 177 9.49 -17.98 9.02
C GLY A 177 8.74 -18.84 10.03
N THR A 178 8.66 -18.37 11.27
CA THR A 178 7.86 -19.01 12.32
C THR A 178 6.39 -18.61 12.13
N PRO A 179 5.46 -19.58 12.00
CA PRO A 179 4.03 -19.27 11.96
C PRO A 179 3.58 -18.63 13.28
N LEU A 180 2.64 -17.69 13.20
CA LEU A 180 2.02 -17.10 14.38
C LEU A 180 1.09 -18.14 15.03
N PRO A 181 1.18 -18.37 16.35
CA PRO A 181 0.33 -19.32 17.07
C PRO A 181 -1.04 -18.70 17.37
N ILE A 182 -1.78 -18.33 16.32
CA ILE A 182 -3.07 -17.66 16.42
C ILE A 182 -4.16 -18.59 15.88
N TRP A 183 -5.17 -18.82 16.68
CA TRP A 183 -6.38 -19.56 16.31
C TRP A 183 -7.55 -18.60 16.22
N ARG A 184 -8.40 -18.77 15.25
CA ARG A 184 -9.64 -18.01 15.12
C ARG A 184 -10.83 -18.96 15.06
N ASP A 185 -11.91 -18.57 15.72
CA ASP A 185 -13.19 -19.23 15.55
C ASP A 185 -13.94 -18.71 14.30
N ASP A 186 -15.06 -19.35 13.96
CA ASP A 186 -15.88 -18.98 12.81
C ASP A 186 -16.52 -17.58 12.97
N LYS A 187 -16.59 -17.07 14.21
CA LYS A 187 -17.10 -15.73 14.53
C LYS A 187 -16.03 -14.65 14.45
N ARG A 188 -14.80 -15.03 14.09
CA ARG A 188 -13.63 -14.14 13.94
C ARG A 188 -13.17 -13.46 15.26
N ASN A 189 -13.42 -14.11 16.39
CA ASN A 189 -12.91 -13.69 17.70
C ASN A 189 -11.47 -14.19 17.94
#